data_f652676d769f41b4ac8630ba02843744
#
_entry.id   f652676d769f41b4ac8630ba02843744
#
_cell.length_a   1.000
_cell.length_b   1.000
_cell.length_c   1.000
_cell.angle_alpha   90.00
_cell.angle_beta   90.00
_cell.angle_gamma   90.00
#
_symmetry.space_group_name_H-M   'P 1'
#
loop_
_entity.id
_entity.type
_entity.pdbx_description
1 polymer ?
#
loop_
_entity_poly.entity_id
_entity_poly.type
_entity_poly.pdbx_seq_one_letter_code
_entity_poly.pdbx_strand_id
1 'polypeptide(L)'
;TLFRSTELVPGTVDAAVEKHLPEYTVKNGIVSVHVGSVEHPMTPEHYISLIAVQTDRGVQYKNLTPDMAPRAEFALCEGETVEAVYAYCNLHGLWEA
;
A
#
# COMPACT_ATOMS: atom_id res chain seq x y z
N THR A 1 -13.31 -3.78 -7.25
CA THR A 1 -12.21 -4.08 -6.33
C THR A 1 -10.89 -4.21 -7.07
N LEU A 2 -9.78 -4.06 -6.38
CA LEU A 2 -8.45 -4.30 -6.93
C LEU A 2 -8.23 -5.78 -7.24
N PHE A 3 -8.86 -6.64 -6.46
CA PHE A 3 -8.65 -8.08 -6.49
C PHE A 3 -9.97 -8.71 -6.88
N ARG A 4 -9.98 -9.39 -8.03
CA ARG A 4 -11.21 -9.72 -8.73
C ARG A 4 -11.98 -10.92 -8.20
N SER A 5 -11.30 -12.00 -7.88
CA SER A 5 -11.98 -13.25 -7.62
C SER A 5 -12.51 -13.38 -6.20
N THR A 6 -11.84 -12.74 -5.26
CA THR A 6 -12.21 -12.76 -3.84
C THR A 6 -11.98 -11.39 -3.26
N GLU A 7 -12.98 -10.87 -2.57
CA GLU A 7 -12.82 -9.61 -1.89
C GLU A 7 -11.92 -9.79 -0.67
N LEU A 8 -10.88 -8.96 -0.56
CA LEU A 8 -9.99 -8.97 0.58
C LEU A 8 -10.43 -7.89 1.55
N VAL A 9 -10.48 -8.24 2.84
CA VAL A 9 -10.82 -7.30 3.90
C VAL A 9 -9.53 -6.88 4.60
N PRO A 10 -9.16 -5.59 4.53
CA PRO A 10 -7.90 -5.13 5.12
C PRO A 10 -7.85 -5.33 6.62
N GLY A 11 -6.66 -5.66 7.12
CA GLY A 11 -6.39 -5.70 8.55
C GLY A 11 -7.05 -6.85 9.30
N THR A 12 -7.51 -7.90 8.61
CA THR A 12 -8.17 -9.02 9.28
C THR A 12 -7.21 -10.10 9.76
N VAL A 13 -5.95 -10.03 9.31
CA VAL A 13 -4.93 -11.00 9.72
C VAL A 13 -4.26 -10.50 11.00
N ASP A 14 -4.05 -11.39 11.96
CA ASP A 14 -3.36 -11.06 13.20
C ASP A 14 -1.85 -10.96 12.94
N ALA A 15 -1.36 -9.75 12.83
CA ALA A 15 0.03 -9.44 12.55
C ALA A 15 0.38 -8.08 13.14
N ALA A 16 1.67 -7.73 13.14
CA ALA A 16 2.16 -6.49 13.70
C ALA A 16 1.66 -5.28 12.89
N VAL A 17 0.76 -4.51 13.48
CA VAL A 17 0.14 -3.35 12.84
C VAL A 17 1.21 -2.31 12.46
N GLU A 18 2.17 -2.05 13.35
CA GLU A 18 3.22 -1.05 13.14
C GLU A 18 4.13 -1.36 11.94
N LYS A 19 4.15 -2.62 11.47
CA LYS A 19 4.96 -3.02 10.30
C LYS A 19 4.14 -3.11 9.03
N HIS A 20 2.82 -3.23 9.13
CA HIS A 20 1.97 -3.52 7.96
C HIS A 20 1.10 -2.34 7.54
N LEU A 21 0.73 -1.47 8.47
CA LEU A 21 -0.16 -0.37 8.17
C LEU A 21 0.57 0.67 7.30
N PRO A 22 0.10 0.95 6.09
CA PRO A 22 0.74 1.97 5.27
C PRO A 22 0.50 3.35 5.85
N GLU A 23 1.50 4.21 5.70
CA GLU A 23 1.42 5.63 6.04
C GLU A 23 1.70 6.44 4.79
N TYR A 24 1.04 7.57 4.64
CA TYR A 24 1.25 8.36 3.44
C TYR A 24 1.10 9.85 3.71
N THR A 25 1.72 10.62 2.83
CA THR A 25 1.56 12.07 2.77
C THR A 25 1.19 12.47 1.35
N VAL A 26 0.46 13.57 1.22
CA VAL A 26 0.15 14.16 -0.08
C VAL A 26 0.75 15.56 -0.09
N LYS A 27 1.65 15.80 -1.03
CA LYS A 27 2.34 17.08 -1.12
C LYS A 27 2.65 17.39 -2.58
N ASN A 28 2.24 18.57 -3.03
CA ASN A 28 2.50 19.04 -4.40
C ASN A 28 2.02 18.04 -5.46
N GLY A 29 0.86 17.41 -5.22
CA GLY A 29 0.29 16.45 -6.15
C GLY A 29 0.97 15.10 -6.16
N ILE A 30 1.82 14.81 -5.19
CA ILE A 30 2.50 13.51 -5.07
C ILE A 30 2.04 12.84 -3.78
N VAL A 31 1.57 11.60 -3.91
CA VAL A 31 1.28 10.74 -2.77
C VAL A 31 2.53 9.90 -2.51
N SER A 32 3.13 10.07 -1.33
CA SER A 32 4.29 9.29 -0.92
C SER A 32 3.85 8.30 0.14
N VAL A 33 4.00 7.01 -0.14
CA VAL A 33 3.55 5.92 0.72
C VAL A 33 4.74 5.15 1.21
N HIS A 34 4.77 4.84 2.50
CA HIS A 34 5.69 3.84 3.04
C HIS A 34 4.92 2.88 3.94
N VAL A 35 5.39 1.65 4.02
CA VAL A 35 4.68 0.62 4.78
C VAL A 35 5.35 0.40 6.11
N GLY A 36 4.56 0.68 7.15
CA GLY A 36 4.94 0.54 8.53
C GLY A 36 5.64 1.75 9.11
N SER A 37 5.25 2.16 10.32
CA SER A 37 6.02 3.13 11.10
C SER A 37 7.36 2.51 11.51
N VAL A 38 7.37 1.18 11.67
CA VAL A 38 8.59 0.37 11.71
C VAL A 38 8.67 -0.30 10.34
N GLU A 39 9.76 -0.09 9.62
CA GLU A 39 9.86 -0.52 8.22
C GLU A 39 9.60 -2.02 8.08
N HIS A 40 8.69 -2.36 7.16
CA HIS A 40 8.35 -3.75 6.87
C HIS A 40 9.54 -4.47 6.24
N PRO A 41 9.80 -5.73 6.60
CA PRO A 41 10.86 -6.48 5.94
C PRO A 41 10.59 -6.67 4.45
N MET A 42 11.66 -6.77 3.69
CA MET A 42 11.61 -7.00 2.25
C MET A 42 12.57 -8.15 1.93
N THR A 43 12.09 -9.38 2.13
CA THR A 43 12.83 -10.61 1.82
C THR A 43 12.01 -11.47 0.87
N PRO A 44 12.62 -12.43 0.15
CA PRO A 44 11.85 -13.26 -0.76
C PRO A 44 10.67 -14.00 -0.11
N GLU A 45 10.80 -14.35 1.15
CA GLU A 45 9.75 -15.07 1.89
C GLU A 45 8.71 -14.15 2.49
N HIS A 46 9.07 -12.89 2.76
CA HIS A 46 8.20 -11.97 3.48
C HIS A 46 8.44 -10.54 3.00
N TYR A 47 7.53 -10.02 2.21
CA TYR A 47 7.70 -8.68 1.64
C TYR A 47 6.36 -8.04 1.27
N ILE A 48 6.38 -6.73 1.14
CA ILE A 48 5.24 -5.98 0.58
C ILE A 48 5.32 -6.10 -0.94
N SER A 49 4.34 -6.76 -1.53
CA SER A 49 4.35 -7.03 -2.96
C SER A 49 3.59 -6.00 -3.78
N LEU A 50 2.75 -5.17 -3.12
CA LEU A 50 1.94 -4.19 -3.83
C LEU A 50 1.59 -3.03 -2.90
N ILE A 51 1.67 -1.82 -3.44
CA ILE A 51 1.11 -0.62 -2.83
C ILE A 51 0.14 -0.02 -3.83
N ALA A 52 -1.04 0.38 -3.35
CA ALA A 52 -2.08 0.94 -4.20
C ALA A 52 -2.68 2.19 -3.56
N VAL A 53 -3.08 3.13 -4.42
CA VAL A 53 -3.77 4.35 -4.01
C VAL A 53 -5.09 4.42 -4.78
N GLN A 54 -6.19 4.49 -4.05
CA GLN A 54 -7.51 4.71 -4.62
C GLN A 54 -7.85 6.18 -4.49
N THR A 55 -8.31 6.78 -5.58
CA THR A 55 -8.70 8.18 -5.62
C THR A 55 -10.13 8.29 -6.17
N ASP A 56 -10.66 9.50 -6.16
CA ASP A 56 -11.97 9.78 -6.78
C ASP A 56 -11.96 9.58 -8.31
N ARG A 57 -10.81 9.33 -8.92
CA ARG A 57 -10.67 9.14 -10.37
C ARG A 57 -10.20 7.76 -10.76
N GLY A 58 -9.95 6.88 -9.80
CA GLY A 58 -9.53 5.52 -10.10
C GLY A 58 -8.47 5.00 -9.14
N VAL A 59 -7.67 4.06 -9.61
CA VAL A 59 -6.68 3.37 -8.79
C VAL A 59 -5.34 3.38 -9.50
N GLN A 60 -4.29 3.70 -8.75
CA GLN A 60 -2.91 3.48 -9.18
C GLN A 60 -2.28 2.45 -8.26
N TYR A 61 -1.41 1.61 -8.79
CA TYR A 61 -0.69 0.67 -7.95
C TYR A 61 0.70 0.43 -8.50
N LYS A 62 1.57 -0.07 -7.61
CA LYS A 62 2.92 -0.46 -7.97
C LYS A 62 3.24 -1.80 -7.35
N ASN A 63 3.70 -2.74 -8.17
CA ASN A 63 4.22 -4.01 -7.70
C ASN A 63 5.64 -3.82 -7.21
N LEU A 64 5.96 -4.43 -6.07
CA LEU A 64 7.29 -4.38 -5.49
C LEU A 64 7.91 -5.76 -5.48
N THR A 65 9.23 -5.78 -5.49
CA THR A 65 10.03 -7.01 -5.34
C THR A 65 10.87 -6.90 -4.07
N PRO A 66 11.39 -8.03 -3.55
CA PRO A 66 12.14 -8.00 -2.29
C PRO A 66 13.38 -7.12 -2.30
N ASP A 67 13.91 -6.77 -3.47
CA ASP A 67 15.07 -5.88 -3.57
C ASP A 67 14.70 -4.39 -3.53
N MET A 68 13.41 -4.07 -3.42
CA MET A 68 12.94 -2.69 -3.32
C MET A 68 12.62 -2.33 -1.87
N ALA A 69 12.67 -1.03 -1.56
CA ALA A 69 12.17 -0.54 -0.29
C ALA A 69 10.63 -0.61 -0.27
N PRO A 70 10.00 -0.76 0.91
CA PRO A 70 8.53 -0.85 1.02
C PRO A 70 7.88 0.53 0.93
N ARG A 71 8.07 1.20 -0.20
CA ARG A 71 7.54 2.54 -0.44
C ARG A 71 7.27 2.75 -1.91
N ALA A 72 6.39 3.71 -2.21
CA ALA A 72 6.05 4.08 -3.57
C ALA A 72 5.56 5.51 -3.61
N GLU A 73 5.67 6.15 -4.77
CA GLU A 73 5.12 7.48 -5.01
C GLU A 73 4.18 7.43 -6.21
N PHE A 74 3.11 8.23 -6.14
CA PHE A 74 2.09 8.30 -7.18
C PHE A 74 1.77 9.76 -7.46
N ALA A 75 1.72 10.11 -8.75
CA ALA A 75 1.32 11.46 -9.15
C ALA A 75 -0.20 11.55 -9.25
N LEU A 76 -0.74 12.64 -8.76
CA LEU A 76 -2.17 12.94 -8.87
C LEU A 76 -2.39 14.04 -9.89
N CYS A 77 -3.53 13.99 -10.58
CA CYS A 77 -4.00 15.11 -11.37
C CYS A 77 -4.47 16.24 -10.45
N GLU A 78 -4.51 17.44 -10.99
CA GLU A 78 -5.02 18.58 -10.24
C GLU A 78 -6.46 18.31 -9.79
N GLY A 79 -6.74 18.51 -8.51
CA GLY A 79 -8.06 18.30 -7.94
C GLY A 79 -8.40 16.86 -7.61
N GLU A 80 -7.51 15.91 -7.90
CA GLU A 80 -7.72 14.52 -7.56
C GLU A 80 -7.47 14.30 -6.06
N THR A 81 -8.36 13.54 -5.39
CA THR A 81 -8.28 13.32 -3.94
C THR A 81 -8.11 11.84 -3.62
N VAL A 82 -7.24 11.56 -2.64
CA VAL A 82 -7.01 10.21 -2.16
C VAL A 82 -8.18 9.76 -1.29
N GLU A 83 -8.71 8.58 -1.58
CA GLU A 83 -9.78 7.96 -0.81
C GLU A 83 -9.27 6.83 0.09
N ALA A 84 -8.29 6.07 -0.38
CA ALA A 84 -7.72 4.97 0.40
C ALA A 84 -6.33 4.64 -0.09
N VAL A 85 -5.50 4.15 0.82
CA VAL A 85 -4.14 3.68 0.52
C VAL A 85 -4.01 2.27 1.07
N TYR A 86 -3.52 1.36 0.23
CA TYR A 86 -3.43 -0.07 0.57
C TYR A 86 -2.00 -0.57 0.40
N ALA A 87 -1.66 -1.56 1.21
CA ALA A 87 -0.45 -2.35 1.03
C ALA A 87 -0.80 -3.82 1.16
N TYR A 88 -0.16 -4.67 0.36
CA TYR A 88 -0.37 -6.10 0.41
C TYR A 88 0.92 -6.81 0.78
N CYS A 89 0.89 -7.52 1.91
CA CYS A 89 1.97 -8.37 2.38
C CYS A 89 1.72 -9.80 1.92
N ASN A 90 2.72 -10.46 1.35
CA ASN A 90 2.54 -11.81 0.82
C ASN A 90 2.18 -12.84 1.90
N LEU A 91 2.54 -12.59 3.18
CA LEU A 91 2.20 -13.48 4.29
C LEU A 91 1.00 -13.00 5.08
N HIS A 92 0.79 -11.71 5.24
CA HIS A 92 -0.17 -11.17 6.20
C HIS A 92 -1.31 -10.38 5.55
N GLY A 93 -1.43 -10.43 4.22
CA GLY A 93 -2.60 -9.94 3.52
C GLY A 93 -2.65 -8.44 3.29
N LEU A 94 -3.87 -7.93 3.11
CA LEU A 94 -4.13 -6.55 2.72
C LEU A 94 -4.30 -5.65 3.94
N TRP A 95 -3.68 -4.48 3.88
CA TRP A 95 -3.74 -3.47 4.94
C TRP A 95 -4.12 -2.12 4.33
N GLU A 96 -4.95 -1.38 5.05
CA GLU A 96 -5.41 -0.05 4.62
C GLU A 96 -4.98 0.99 5.66
N ALA A 97 -4.51 2.12 5.15
CA ALA A 97 -4.12 3.25 5.99
C ALA A 97 -5.33 3.86 6.70
#